data_f83cc7ef6cb2e3dd63d3df5070ce9384
#
_entry.id   f83cc7ef6cb2e3dd63d3df5070ce9384
#
_cell.length_a   1.000
_cell.length_b   1.000
_cell.length_c   1.000
_cell.angle_alpha   90.00
_cell.angle_beta   90.00
_cell.angle_gamma   90.00
#
_symmetry.space_group_name_H-M   'P 1'
#
loop_
_entity.id
_entity.type
_entity.pdbx_description
1 polymer ?
#
loop_
_entity_poly.entity_id
_entity_poly.type
_entity_poly.pdbx_seq_one_letter_code
_entity_poly.pdbx_strand_id
1 'polypeptide(L)'
;MRIGLSVLAAVAVAGLSSAAEPPKGPAAVEVKVEVGTKDNLLRFVPDHLRFERGVYYKLVIKNPSPQAHYFTAEALSTHAFTRKVEVMSAGGETLAEVHGAINDLELPPGATVAWYFYPMTNGEDLPLYCHKEGHRELGMVGAITISGPPPFQPPPK
;
A
#
# COMPACT_ATOMS: atom_id res chain seq x y z
N MET A 1 63.45 -51.98 6.71
CA MET A 1 63.11 -50.80 7.53
C MET A 1 62.06 -50.05 6.78
N ARG A 2 60.77 -50.21 7.09
CA ARG A 2 59.63 -49.58 6.39
C ARG A 2 59.11 -48.47 7.28
N ILE A 3 59.23 -47.26 6.81
CA ILE A 3 58.73 -46.05 7.48
C ILE A 3 57.28 -45.83 6.97
N GLY A 4 56.32 -46.03 7.89
CA GLY A 4 54.92 -45.77 7.62
C GLY A 4 54.64 -44.27 7.79
N LEU A 5 54.13 -43.63 6.72
CA LEU A 5 53.68 -42.23 6.73
C LEU A 5 52.19 -42.21 7.07
N SER A 6 51.85 -41.76 8.28
CA SER A 6 50.48 -41.55 8.70
C SER A 6 50.00 -40.19 8.22
N VAL A 7 49.02 -40.19 7.33
CA VAL A 7 48.33 -38.95 6.88
C VAL A 7 47.18 -38.69 7.83
N LEU A 8 47.25 -37.62 8.62
CA LEU A 8 46.14 -37.09 9.38
C LEU A 8 45.22 -36.29 8.45
N ALA A 9 44.04 -36.77 8.22
CA ALA A 9 43.01 -36.01 7.53
C ALA A 9 42.29 -35.08 8.53
N ALA A 10 42.48 -33.77 8.37
CA ALA A 10 41.75 -32.78 9.13
C ALA A 10 40.37 -32.56 8.47
N VAL A 11 39.32 -32.95 9.17
CA VAL A 11 37.94 -32.65 8.77
C VAL A 11 37.58 -31.25 9.24
N ALA A 12 37.49 -30.31 8.31
CA ALA A 12 36.99 -28.96 8.55
C ALA A 12 35.46 -29.00 8.56
N VAL A 13 34.85 -28.86 9.74
CA VAL A 13 33.42 -28.66 9.87
C VAL A 13 33.13 -27.19 9.61
N ALA A 14 32.67 -26.88 8.39
CA ALA A 14 32.14 -25.57 8.06
C ALA A 14 30.77 -25.41 8.73
N GLY A 15 30.73 -24.68 9.85
CA GLY A 15 29.49 -24.26 10.49
C GLY A 15 28.74 -23.29 9.60
N LEU A 16 27.62 -23.74 9.00
CA LEU A 16 26.66 -22.86 8.35
C LEU A 16 26.00 -22.00 9.43
N SER A 17 26.51 -20.78 9.59
CA SER A 17 25.83 -19.74 10.38
C SER A 17 24.59 -19.31 9.60
N SER A 18 23.43 -19.87 9.98
CA SER A 18 22.12 -19.37 9.49
C SER A 18 21.91 -18.00 10.12
N ALA A 19 22.17 -16.93 9.34
CA ALA A 19 21.75 -15.59 9.71
C ALA A 19 20.21 -15.61 9.83
N ALA A 20 19.68 -15.40 11.04
CA ALA A 20 18.24 -15.25 11.24
C ALA A 20 17.77 -14.07 10.40
N GLU A 21 16.75 -14.30 9.54
CA GLU A 21 16.09 -13.20 8.82
C GLU A 21 15.58 -12.17 9.85
N PRO A 22 15.79 -10.86 9.59
CA PRO A 22 15.28 -9.85 10.50
C PRO A 22 13.74 -9.97 10.59
N PRO A 23 13.15 -9.67 11.75
CA PRO A 23 11.71 -9.82 11.95
C PRO A 23 10.97 -8.98 10.91
N LYS A 24 10.13 -9.65 10.12
CA LYS A 24 9.23 -8.97 9.18
C LYS A 24 8.28 -8.11 10.01
N GLY A 25 8.15 -6.84 9.65
CA GLY A 25 7.15 -5.94 10.24
C GLY A 25 5.73 -6.50 10.10
N PRO A 26 4.72 -5.89 10.74
CA PRO A 26 3.35 -6.35 10.65
C PRO A 26 2.91 -6.46 9.19
N ALA A 27 2.19 -7.55 8.84
CA ALA A 27 1.62 -7.71 7.51
C ALA A 27 0.54 -6.65 7.29
N ALA A 28 0.55 -5.99 6.13
CA ALA A 28 -0.46 -5.02 5.77
C ALA A 28 -1.78 -5.72 5.38
N VAL A 29 -2.91 -5.16 5.80
CA VAL A 29 -4.23 -5.56 5.32
C VAL A 29 -4.41 -5.02 3.91
N GLU A 30 -4.60 -5.90 2.93
CA GLU A 30 -4.77 -5.48 1.54
C GLU A 30 -6.23 -5.09 1.27
N VAL A 31 -6.42 -3.89 0.71
CA VAL A 31 -7.69 -3.35 0.20
C VAL A 31 -7.48 -3.00 -1.27
N LYS A 32 -8.49 -3.25 -2.10
CA LYS A 32 -8.41 -2.97 -3.55
C LYS A 32 -9.47 -1.97 -3.95
N VAL A 33 -9.10 -1.08 -4.90
CA VAL A 33 -10.02 -0.16 -5.55
C VAL A 33 -9.65 -0.03 -7.03
N GLU A 34 -10.67 0.01 -7.87
CA GLU A 34 -10.52 0.34 -9.29
C GLU A 34 -10.93 1.79 -9.54
N VAL A 35 -10.18 2.48 -10.40
CA VAL A 35 -10.45 3.85 -10.86
C VAL A 35 -10.92 3.79 -12.31
N GLY A 36 -12.22 3.95 -12.52
CA GLY A 36 -12.90 3.63 -13.77
C GLY A 36 -13.14 2.12 -13.93
N THR A 37 -13.82 1.73 -14.98
CA THR A 37 -14.12 0.35 -15.32
C THR A 37 -13.63 -0.01 -16.73
N LYS A 38 -13.54 -1.29 -17.05
CA LYS A 38 -13.19 -1.77 -18.41
C LYS A 38 -14.16 -1.25 -19.47
N ASP A 39 -15.43 -1.08 -19.09
CA ASP A 39 -16.49 -0.56 -19.96
C ASP A 39 -16.52 0.98 -19.96
N ASN A 40 -15.46 1.61 -19.48
CA ASN A 40 -15.28 3.06 -19.45
C ASN A 40 -16.32 3.84 -18.62
N LEU A 41 -16.88 3.23 -17.57
CA LEU A 41 -17.74 3.94 -16.62
C LEU A 41 -16.90 4.78 -15.66
N LEU A 42 -17.33 6.01 -15.43
CA LEU A 42 -16.67 7.00 -14.57
C LEU A 42 -17.08 6.77 -13.10
N ARG A 43 -16.43 5.80 -12.43
CA ARG A 43 -16.68 5.51 -11.02
C ARG A 43 -15.50 4.80 -10.36
N PHE A 44 -15.47 4.83 -9.04
CA PHE A 44 -14.62 3.96 -8.22
C PHE A 44 -15.33 2.64 -7.92
N VAL A 45 -14.59 1.54 -7.78
CA VAL A 45 -15.12 0.22 -7.42
C VAL A 45 -14.21 -0.43 -6.36
N PRO A 46 -14.65 -0.51 -5.08
CA PRO A 46 -15.87 0.11 -4.54
C PRO A 46 -15.78 1.65 -4.50
N ASP A 47 -16.92 2.31 -4.43
CA ASP A 47 -17.02 3.77 -4.29
C ASP A 47 -16.93 4.27 -2.84
N HIS A 48 -16.98 3.34 -1.87
CA HIS A 48 -16.79 3.65 -0.46
C HIS A 48 -15.70 2.73 0.14
N LEU A 49 -14.59 3.34 0.52
CA LEU A 49 -13.49 2.67 1.21
C LEU A 49 -13.63 2.82 2.72
N ARG A 50 -13.37 1.76 3.46
CA ARG A 50 -13.45 1.74 4.93
C ARG A 50 -12.14 1.26 5.52
N PHE A 51 -11.63 2.02 6.48
CA PHE A 51 -10.39 1.72 7.18
C PHE A 51 -10.59 1.80 8.69
N GLU A 52 -9.81 1.01 9.42
CA GLU A 52 -9.74 1.06 10.88
C GLU A 52 -8.46 1.81 11.30
N ARG A 53 -8.62 2.76 12.22
CA ARG A 53 -7.51 3.54 12.74
C ARG A 53 -6.46 2.66 13.42
N GLY A 54 -5.18 2.90 13.13
CA GLY A 54 -4.04 2.18 13.68
C GLY A 54 -3.70 0.87 12.96
N VAL A 55 -4.53 0.41 12.04
CA VAL A 55 -4.25 -0.78 11.23
C VAL A 55 -3.35 -0.41 10.06
N TYR A 56 -2.37 -1.27 9.75
CA TYR A 56 -1.49 -1.10 8.61
C TYR A 56 -2.17 -1.61 7.33
N TYR A 57 -2.35 -0.73 6.35
CA TYR A 57 -3.01 -1.05 5.09
C TYR A 57 -2.06 -1.00 3.90
N LYS A 58 -2.37 -1.84 2.90
CA LYS A 58 -1.90 -1.78 1.53
C LYS A 58 -3.10 -1.55 0.62
N LEU A 59 -3.34 -0.31 0.20
CA LEU A 59 -4.39 0.02 -0.75
C LEU A 59 -3.86 -0.15 -2.17
N VAL A 60 -4.35 -1.16 -2.88
CA VAL A 60 -4.02 -1.41 -4.28
C VAL A 60 -5.02 -0.66 -5.16
N ILE A 61 -4.53 0.36 -5.86
CA ILE A 61 -5.31 1.23 -6.75
C ILE A 61 -4.98 0.83 -8.18
N LYS A 62 -5.98 0.38 -8.94
CA LYS A 62 -5.80 -0.08 -10.31
C LYS A 62 -6.70 0.70 -11.27
N ASN A 63 -6.18 1.04 -12.44
CA ASN A 63 -6.96 1.60 -13.52
C ASN A 63 -7.22 0.54 -14.61
N PRO A 64 -8.37 -0.13 -14.64
CA PRO A 64 -8.76 -1.05 -15.72
C PRO A 64 -9.37 -0.34 -16.94
N SER A 65 -9.64 0.97 -16.84
CA SER A 65 -10.28 1.80 -17.87
C SER A 65 -9.33 2.07 -19.04
N PRO A 66 -9.85 2.33 -20.24
CA PRO A 66 -9.07 2.78 -21.39
C PRO A 66 -8.64 4.26 -21.30
N GLN A 67 -9.05 4.99 -20.26
CA GLN A 67 -8.68 6.39 -20.02
C GLN A 67 -7.82 6.54 -18.77
N ALA A 68 -7.02 7.62 -18.70
CA ALA A 68 -6.36 8.02 -17.46
C ALA A 68 -7.38 8.59 -16.46
N HIS A 69 -7.21 8.24 -15.19
CA HIS A 69 -8.02 8.74 -14.08
C HIS A 69 -7.13 9.17 -12.92
N TYR A 70 -7.71 9.97 -12.03
CA TYR A 70 -7.07 10.39 -10.79
C TYR A 70 -7.74 9.70 -9.58
N PHE A 71 -6.91 9.29 -8.64
CA PHE A 71 -7.34 8.93 -7.29
C PHE A 71 -6.96 10.10 -6.37
N THR A 72 -7.86 11.06 -6.22
CA THR A 72 -7.66 12.25 -5.41
C THR A 72 -8.31 12.04 -4.04
N ALA A 73 -7.49 12.01 -2.98
CA ALA A 73 -7.88 11.70 -1.62
C ALA A 73 -7.09 12.53 -0.59
N GLU A 74 -7.09 13.86 -0.73
CA GLU A 74 -6.32 14.77 0.13
C GLU A 74 -6.67 14.60 1.61
N ALA A 75 -7.98 14.39 1.90
CA ALA A 75 -8.43 14.18 3.26
C ALA A 75 -7.86 12.87 3.86
N LEU A 76 -7.76 11.78 3.08
CA LEU A 76 -7.08 10.57 3.54
C LEU A 76 -5.61 10.85 3.88
N SER A 77 -4.92 11.61 3.03
CA SER A 77 -3.52 12.00 3.23
C SER A 77 -3.30 12.73 4.55
N THR A 78 -4.22 13.61 4.95
CA THR A 78 -4.14 14.35 6.21
C THR A 78 -4.56 13.52 7.44
N HIS A 79 -5.33 12.45 7.25
CA HIS A 79 -5.80 11.56 8.31
C HIS A 79 -4.92 10.32 8.49
N ALA A 80 -3.91 10.12 7.65
CA ALA A 80 -3.08 8.93 7.64
C ALA A 80 -1.58 9.25 7.64
N PHE A 81 -0.79 8.34 8.19
CA PHE A 81 0.65 8.31 8.02
C PHE A 81 0.99 7.46 6.81
N THR A 82 1.42 8.10 5.72
CA THR A 82 1.90 7.40 4.53
C THR A 82 3.29 6.81 4.78
N ARG A 83 3.38 5.48 4.71
CA ARG A 83 4.65 4.77 4.82
C ARG A 83 5.42 4.84 3.50
N LYS A 84 4.73 4.51 2.40
CA LYS A 84 5.25 4.54 1.02
C LYS A 84 4.13 4.36 0.00
N VAL A 85 4.43 4.74 -1.23
CA VAL A 85 3.64 4.40 -2.41
C VAL A 85 4.54 3.69 -3.41
N GLU A 86 4.12 2.52 -3.91
CA GLU A 86 4.82 1.76 -4.93
C GLU A 86 4.10 1.89 -6.26
N VAL A 87 4.82 2.34 -7.27
CA VAL A 87 4.37 2.27 -8.67
C VAL A 87 4.75 0.89 -9.21
N MET A 88 3.78 0.15 -9.75
CA MET A 88 3.97 -1.25 -10.13
C MET A 88 4.01 -1.44 -11.63
N SER A 89 4.83 -2.39 -12.08
CA SER A 89 4.80 -2.89 -13.45
C SER A 89 3.55 -3.74 -13.70
N ALA A 90 3.25 -4.02 -14.95
CA ALA A 90 2.18 -4.98 -15.32
C ALA A 90 2.44 -6.40 -14.77
N GLY A 91 3.68 -6.76 -14.53
CA GLY A 91 4.10 -8.03 -13.91
C GLY A 91 4.02 -8.04 -12.38
N GLY A 92 3.67 -6.92 -11.75
CA GLY A 92 3.58 -6.80 -10.29
C GLY A 92 4.90 -6.46 -9.59
N GLU A 93 5.94 -6.09 -10.35
CA GLU A 93 7.22 -5.65 -9.80
C GLU A 93 7.17 -4.15 -9.44
N THR A 94 7.84 -3.75 -8.37
CA THR A 94 7.95 -2.34 -8.00
C THR A 94 8.92 -1.62 -8.94
N LEU A 95 8.41 -0.64 -9.69
CA LEU A 95 9.18 0.23 -10.58
C LEU A 95 9.77 1.45 -9.87
N ALA A 96 9.02 1.99 -8.92
CA ALA A 96 9.42 3.14 -8.11
C ALA A 96 8.73 3.10 -6.75
N GLU A 97 9.40 3.64 -5.73
CA GLU A 97 8.89 3.81 -4.40
C GLU A 97 8.96 5.30 -4.02
N VAL A 98 7.84 5.86 -3.58
CA VAL A 98 7.72 7.26 -3.16
C VAL A 98 7.43 7.31 -1.67
N HIS A 99 8.17 8.15 -0.94
CA HIS A 99 7.97 8.39 0.49
C HIS A 99 7.45 9.81 0.71
N GLY A 100 6.46 9.95 1.57
CA GLY A 100 5.84 11.23 1.91
C GLY A 100 4.33 11.22 1.76
N ALA A 101 3.70 12.35 2.06
CA ALA A 101 2.26 12.52 1.90
C ALA A 101 1.89 12.56 0.41
N ILE A 102 0.85 11.82 0.06
CA ILE A 102 0.33 11.75 -1.31
C ILE A 102 -1.13 12.19 -1.27
N ASN A 103 -1.45 13.25 -1.99
CA ASN A 103 -2.81 13.79 -2.07
C ASN A 103 -3.56 13.26 -3.29
N ASP A 104 -2.82 12.93 -4.33
CA ASP A 104 -3.34 12.66 -5.66
C ASP A 104 -2.42 11.73 -6.45
N LEU A 105 -3.03 10.84 -7.22
CA LEU A 105 -2.33 9.86 -8.06
C LEU A 105 -3.00 9.81 -9.43
N GLU A 106 -2.26 10.16 -10.47
CA GLU A 106 -2.69 9.88 -11.84
C GLU A 106 -2.37 8.44 -12.21
N LEU A 107 -3.36 7.71 -12.69
CA LEU A 107 -3.23 6.35 -13.16
C LEU A 107 -3.57 6.28 -14.66
N PRO A 108 -2.58 6.14 -15.54
CA PRO A 108 -2.80 5.79 -16.94
C PRO A 108 -3.55 4.46 -17.10
N PRO A 109 -4.11 4.16 -18.28
CA PRO A 109 -4.73 2.86 -18.55
C PRO A 109 -3.83 1.68 -18.18
N GLY A 110 -4.36 0.72 -17.42
CA GLY A 110 -3.64 -0.47 -16.96
C GLY A 110 -2.70 -0.26 -15.77
N ALA A 111 -2.47 0.98 -15.34
CA ALA A 111 -1.58 1.26 -14.22
C ALA A 111 -2.09 0.68 -12.89
N THR A 112 -1.15 0.31 -12.05
CA THR A 112 -1.41 -0.15 -10.68
C THR A 112 -0.42 0.53 -9.73
N VAL A 113 -0.95 1.01 -8.60
CA VAL A 113 -0.19 1.62 -7.51
C VAL A 113 -0.59 0.96 -6.20
N ALA A 114 0.37 0.74 -5.30
CA ALA A 114 0.11 0.25 -3.95
C ALA A 114 0.50 1.32 -2.93
N TRP A 115 -0.48 1.83 -2.18
CA TRP A 115 -0.29 2.84 -1.15
C TRP A 115 -0.32 2.18 0.23
N TYR A 116 0.80 2.28 0.95
CA TYR A 116 0.96 1.72 2.29
C TYR A 116 0.86 2.82 3.34
N PHE A 117 -0.07 2.67 4.28
CA PHE A 117 -0.34 3.70 5.29
C PHE A 117 -0.97 3.15 6.57
N TYR A 118 -0.95 3.99 7.60
CA TYR A 118 -1.68 3.82 8.86
C TYR A 118 -2.69 4.97 8.97
N PRO A 119 -4.01 4.72 9.02
CA PRO A 119 -4.98 5.74 9.44
C PRO A 119 -4.70 6.16 10.88
N MET A 120 -4.57 7.46 11.13
CA MET A 120 -4.16 8.01 12.43
C MET A 120 -5.32 8.69 13.16
N THR A 121 -6.28 9.23 12.43
CA THR A 121 -7.45 9.94 12.97
C THR A 121 -8.71 9.44 12.31
N ASN A 122 -9.84 9.47 13.06
CA ASN A 122 -11.14 9.12 12.50
C ASN A 122 -11.60 10.20 11.50
N GLY A 123 -12.39 9.77 10.53
CA GLY A 123 -13.01 10.64 9.52
C GLY A 123 -14.19 9.93 8.89
N GLU A 124 -15.28 10.64 8.68
CA GLU A 124 -16.47 10.12 8.02
C GLU A 124 -16.63 10.82 6.68
N ASP A 125 -17.00 10.04 5.66
CA ASP A 125 -17.29 10.51 4.30
C ASP A 125 -16.22 11.45 3.73
N LEU A 126 -14.93 11.15 4.02
CA LEU A 126 -13.82 11.90 3.46
C LEU A 126 -13.88 11.81 1.93
N PRO A 127 -13.75 12.93 1.20
CA PRO A 127 -13.90 12.95 -0.25
C PRO A 127 -12.89 12.08 -0.97
N LEU A 128 -13.38 11.30 -1.93
CA LEU A 128 -12.63 10.60 -2.96
C LEU A 128 -13.21 11.02 -4.31
N TYR A 129 -12.39 11.46 -5.26
CA TYR A 129 -12.89 11.91 -6.57
C TYR A 129 -11.79 11.83 -7.65
N CYS A 130 -12.22 11.87 -8.90
CA CYS A 130 -11.34 12.10 -10.03
C CYS A 130 -11.44 13.58 -10.45
N HIS A 131 -10.33 14.31 -10.39
CA HIS A 131 -10.34 15.73 -10.76
C HIS A 131 -10.09 16.00 -12.25
N LYS A 132 -10.00 14.94 -13.08
CA LYS A 132 -10.00 15.14 -14.53
C LYS A 132 -11.26 15.86 -14.97
N GLU A 133 -11.11 16.81 -15.87
CA GLU A 133 -12.19 17.69 -16.32
C GLU A 133 -13.46 16.89 -16.69
N GLY A 134 -14.61 17.27 -16.12
CA GLY A 134 -15.91 16.65 -16.32
C GLY A 134 -16.14 15.32 -15.59
N HIS A 135 -15.11 14.64 -15.08
CA HIS A 135 -15.29 13.32 -14.48
C HIS A 135 -16.03 13.35 -13.15
N ARG A 136 -15.74 14.33 -12.30
CA ARG A 136 -16.42 14.53 -11.02
C ARG A 136 -17.90 14.86 -11.21
N GLU A 137 -18.19 15.75 -12.15
CA GLU A 137 -19.55 16.19 -12.51
C GLU A 137 -20.38 15.05 -13.11
N LEU A 138 -19.73 14.11 -13.78
CA LEU A 138 -20.34 12.89 -14.33
C LEU A 138 -20.42 11.74 -13.32
N GLY A 139 -20.11 11.99 -12.03
CA GLY A 139 -20.32 11.06 -10.95
C GLY A 139 -19.11 10.22 -10.55
N MET A 140 -17.89 10.54 -11.03
CA MET A 140 -16.68 9.85 -10.57
C MET A 140 -16.24 10.36 -9.19
N VAL A 141 -17.05 10.02 -8.20
CA VAL A 141 -16.90 10.38 -6.78
C VAL A 141 -17.04 9.13 -5.92
N GLY A 142 -16.49 9.21 -4.73
CA GLY A 142 -16.58 8.18 -3.70
C GLY A 142 -16.37 8.78 -2.32
N ALA A 143 -16.32 7.93 -1.31
CA ALA A 143 -16.09 8.32 0.06
C ALA A 143 -15.08 7.39 0.75
N ILE A 144 -14.42 7.91 1.78
CA ILE A 144 -13.54 7.14 2.64
C ILE A 144 -13.96 7.36 4.09
N THR A 145 -14.19 6.26 4.82
CA THR A 145 -14.47 6.31 6.26
C THR A 145 -13.33 5.67 7.02
N ILE A 146 -12.83 6.37 8.04
CA ILE A 146 -11.86 5.86 9.00
C ILE A 146 -12.53 5.82 10.36
N SER A 147 -12.68 4.63 10.94
CA SER A 147 -13.27 4.42 12.25
C SER A 147 -12.30 3.72 13.20
N GLY A 148 -12.56 3.81 14.48
CA GLY A 148 -11.77 3.13 15.50
C GLY A 148 -12.02 3.70 16.88
N PRO A 149 -11.51 3.06 17.96
CA PRO A 149 -11.71 3.56 19.31
C PRO A 149 -11.12 4.97 19.43
N PRO A 150 -11.61 5.81 20.35
CA PRO A 150 -11.03 7.13 20.58
C PRO A 150 -9.53 7.02 20.89
N PRO A 151 -8.71 8.04 20.57
CA PRO A 151 -7.31 8.06 20.96
C PRO A 151 -7.19 7.77 22.46
N PHE A 152 -6.14 7.04 22.83
CA PHE A 152 -5.85 6.82 24.25
C PHE A 152 -5.81 8.16 24.99
N GLN A 153 -6.71 8.33 25.93
CA GLN A 153 -6.69 9.46 26.86
C GLN A 153 -6.08 8.95 28.17
N PRO A 154 -4.94 9.48 28.61
CA PRO A 154 -4.43 9.12 29.92
C PRO A 154 -5.45 9.50 31.00
N PRO A 155 -5.55 8.74 32.10
CA PRO A 155 -6.46 9.07 33.18
C PRO A 155 -6.17 10.49 33.70
N PRO A 156 -7.17 11.24 34.11
CA PRO A 156 -6.97 12.56 34.73
C PRO A 156 -6.04 12.44 35.94
N LYS A 157 -5.11 13.36 36.06
CA LYS A 157 -4.18 13.44 37.21
C LYS A 157 -4.91 13.78 38.49
#